data_ea53d192c71241a5cebb48ef349cbb7b
#
_entry.id   ea53d192c71241a5cebb48ef349cbb7b
#
_cell.length_a   1.000
_cell.length_b   1.000
_cell.length_c   1.000
_cell.angle_alpha   90.00
_cell.angle_beta   90.00
_cell.angle_gamma   90.00
#
_symmetry.space_group_name_H-M   'P 1'
#
loop_
_entity.id
_entity.type
_entity.pdbx_description
1 polymer ?
#
loop_
_entity_poly.entity_id
_entity_poly.type
_entity_poly.pdbx_seq_one_letter_code
_entity_poly.pdbx_strand_id
1 'polypeptide(L)'
;MLTAYYSRGCDSRKMFSELKIAKSADFEKHLNKYNVIHINMVDFLDRSKTMDEMLDYLRRRLLHELKKGFSDVDCFDWDNLQSVLGEIYTDKRIAFIFIIDEWDCIFRIHKNDSDAQTKYLDFLRNLLKDQSYVALAYMTGILPIKKYGEHSALNMFTEVSMTNPREYAEYTGFTEDEVKGLCEKYNMPFDETKRWYDGYNLKGIATYNPRSVVMSMTGHDFDSYWTSTETYEALKVYIDMNFDGLKDKVTRLVAGEKIPINPTKFQNDMTTLRSADDIFTLLVHLGYLTFDFYTKCVWIPNSEVAQEFINSIEDGGWEEVMKAINASDKLLQATINGDEPVSYTHLRAHETCAD
;
A
#
# COMPACT_ATOMS: atom_id res chain seq x y z
N MET A 1 -9.53 5.63 12.69
CA MET A 1 -8.82 6.50 13.65
C MET A 1 -8.83 7.97 13.23
N LEU A 2 -8.42 8.37 12.02
CA LEU A 2 -8.41 9.77 11.57
C LEU A 2 -9.78 10.45 11.71
N THR A 3 -10.85 9.78 11.28
CA THR A 3 -12.23 10.29 11.46
C THR A 3 -12.54 10.61 12.92
N ALA A 4 -12.20 9.69 13.84
CA ALA A 4 -12.43 9.91 15.27
C ALA A 4 -11.60 11.06 15.85
N TYR A 5 -10.36 11.23 15.37
CA TYR A 5 -9.50 12.33 15.83
C TYR A 5 -10.00 13.71 15.39
N TYR A 6 -10.35 13.84 14.11
CA TYR A 6 -10.69 15.15 13.55
C TYR A 6 -12.16 15.55 13.72
N SER A 7 -13.10 14.57 13.77
CA SER A 7 -14.53 14.88 13.72
C SER A 7 -15.02 15.61 14.97
N ARG A 8 -15.64 16.78 14.77
CA ARG A 8 -16.32 17.55 15.82
C ARG A 8 -17.51 16.84 16.47
N GLY A 9 -18.04 15.81 15.80
CA GLY A 9 -19.11 14.96 16.32
C GLY A 9 -18.64 13.85 17.26
N CYS A 10 -17.32 13.74 17.48
CA CYS A 10 -16.72 12.74 18.37
C CYS A 10 -16.20 13.38 19.66
N ASP A 11 -16.24 12.61 20.75
CA ASP A 11 -15.45 12.86 21.96
C ASP A 11 -14.40 11.73 22.07
N SER A 12 -13.25 11.96 21.46
CA SER A 12 -12.22 10.93 21.30
C SER A 12 -10.94 11.20 22.08
N ARG A 13 -10.91 12.24 22.92
CA ARG A 13 -9.73 12.63 23.71
C ARG A 13 -9.12 11.45 24.48
N LYS A 14 -9.94 10.67 25.16
CA LYS A 14 -9.47 9.52 25.94
C LYS A 14 -8.80 8.45 25.08
N MET A 15 -9.30 8.26 23.85
CA MET A 15 -8.74 7.30 22.91
C MET A 15 -7.31 7.66 22.48
N PHE A 16 -7.01 8.96 22.34
CA PHE A 16 -5.74 9.45 21.84
C PHE A 16 -4.76 9.89 22.92
N SER A 17 -5.20 10.04 24.18
CA SER A 17 -4.39 10.61 25.28
C SER A 17 -3.13 9.80 25.61
N GLU A 18 -3.14 8.49 25.35
CA GLU A 18 -1.99 7.60 25.60
C GLU A 18 -1.11 7.38 24.37
N LEU A 19 -1.52 7.91 23.20
CA LEU A 19 -0.78 7.74 21.96
C LEU A 19 0.27 8.83 21.75
N LYS A 20 1.26 8.56 20.89
CA LYS A 20 2.34 9.50 20.55
C LYS A 20 1.81 10.89 20.14
N ILE A 21 0.67 10.94 19.43
CA ILE A 21 0.04 12.19 18.98
C ILE A 21 -0.33 13.14 20.12
N ALA A 22 -0.66 12.63 21.31
CA ALA A 22 -0.98 13.46 22.47
C ALA A 22 0.18 14.34 22.95
N LYS A 23 1.42 14.00 22.56
CA LYS A 23 2.62 14.78 22.86
C LYS A 23 2.88 15.91 21.85
N SER A 24 2.12 15.96 20.76
CA SER A 24 2.24 17.01 19.74
C SER A 24 1.70 18.34 20.30
N ALA A 25 2.41 19.43 20.01
CA ALA A 25 1.95 20.79 20.38
C ALA A 25 0.62 21.16 19.70
N ASP A 26 0.33 20.56 18.55
CA ASP A 26 -0.90 20.80 17.78
C ASP A 26 -2.03 19.82 18.12
N PHE A 27 -1.85 18.92 19.09
CA PHE A 27 -2.85 17.92 19.45
C PHE A 27 -4.23 18.52 19.68
N GLU A 28 -4.31 19.49 20.60
CA GLU A 28 -5.55 20.17 20.99
C GLU A 28 -6.14 21.05 19.88
N LYS A 29 -5.28 21.57 19.02
CA LYS A 29 -5.68 22.44 17.91
C LYS A 29 -6.54 21.71 16.89
N HIS A 30 -6.31 20.42 16.71
CA HIS A 30 -6.96 19.63 15.67
C HIS A 30 -7.94 18.57 16.19
N LEU A 31 -7.83 18.18 17.47
CA LEU A 31 -8.70 17.16 18.07
C LEU A 31 -10.17 17.60 18.07
N ASN A 32 -11.01 16.86 17.35
CA ASN A 32 -12.47 17.08 17.28
C ASN A 32 -12.88 18.49 16.82
N LYS A 33 -12.20 19.05 15.80
CA LYS A 33 -12.41 20.44 15.36
C LYS A 33 -13.05 20.58 13.98
N TYR A 34 -13.16 19.52 13.20
CA TYR A 34 -13.51 19.60 11.78
C TYR A 34 -14.79 18.86 11.43
N ASN A 35 -15.40 19.27 10.33
CA ASN A 35 -16.36 18.43 9.64
C ASN A 35 -15.58 17.35 8.87
N VAL A 36 -15.88 16.06 9.06
CA VAL A 36 -15.15 14.97 8.40
C VAL A 36 -16.07 14.25 7.44
N ILE A 37 -15.64 14.15 6.18
CA ILE A 37 -16.25 13.33 5.15
C ILE A 37 -15.31 12.14 4.90
N HIS A 38 -15.78 10.94 5.22
CA HIS A 38 -15.07 9.69 4.98
C HIS A 38 -15.76 8.90 3.87
N ILE A 39 -15.02 8.57 2.83
CA ILE A 39 -15.50 7.87 1.63
C ILE A 39 -14.61 6.66 1.39
N ASN A 40 -15.19 5.47 1.30
CA ASN A 40 -14.55 4.33 0.66
C ASN A 40 -15.07 4.23 -0.77
N MET A 41 -14.18 4.38 -1.76
CA MET A 41 -14.60 4.44 -3.17
C MET A 41 -15.13 3.12 -3.69
N VAL A 42 -14.67 1.99 -3.18
CA VAL A 42 -15.18 0.65 -3.57
C VAL A 42 -16.66 0.51 -3.28
N ASP A 43 -17.15 1.02 -2.14
CA ASP A 43 -18.57 0.93 -1.77
C ASP A 43 -19.51 1.57 -2.80
N PHE A 44 -19.04 2.59 -3.52
CA PHE A 44 -19.81 3.28 -4.56
C PHE A 44 -19.66 2.60 -5.92
N LEU A 45 -18.49 2.07 -6.20
CA LEU A 45 -18.22 1.36 -7.45
C LEU A 45 -19.04 0.07 -7.55
N ASP A 46 -19.11 -0.72 -6.50
CA ASP A 46 -19.83 -2.00 -6.47
C ASP A 46 -21.36 -1.85 -6.67
N ARG A 47 -21.89 -0.66 -6.41
CA ARG A 47 -23.33 -0.35 -6.52
C ARG A 47 -23.73 0.27 -7.84
N SER A 48 -22.78 0.47 -8.75
CA SER A 48 -23.00 1.24 -9.99
C SER A 48 -22.51 0.44 -11.19
N LYS A 49 -23.18 0.61 -12.33
CA LYS A 49 -22.82 -0.05 -13.59
C LYS A 49 -21.92 0.82 -14.47
N THR A 50 -21.99 2.11 -14.29
CA THR A 50 -21.21 3.09 -15.05
C THR A 50 -20.57 4.12 -14.12
N MET A 51 -19.54 4.82 -14.60
CA MET A 51 -18.88 5.90 -13.85
C MET A 51 -19.87 7.05 -13.56
N ASP A 52 -20.70 7.41 -14.52
CA ASP A 52 -21.68 8.48 -14.34
C ASP A 52 -22.70 8.14 -13.24
N GLU A 53 -23.19 6.89 -13.19
CA GLU A 53 -24.05 6.40 -12.11
C GLU A 53 -23.36 6.42 -10.75
N MET A 54 -22.09 6.01 -10.70
CA MET A 54 -21.28 6.02 -9.48
C MET A 54 -21.11 7.43 -8.93
N LEU A 55 -20.69 8.36 -9.77
CA LEU A 55 -20.47 9.76 -9.37
C LEU A 55 -21.77 10.45 -8.98
N ASP A 56 -22.89 10.16 -9.69
CA ASP A 56 -24.21 10.69 -9.34
C ASP A 56 -24.68 10.12 -7.99
N TYR A 57 -24.52 8.82 -7.77
CA TYR A 57 -24.88 8.20 -6.49
C TYR A 57 -24.04 8.77 -5.33
N LEU A 58 -22.74 8.93 -5.53
CA LEU A 58 -21.84 9.55 -4.55
C LEU A 58 -22.27 10.98 -4.21
N ARG A 59 -22.54 11.83 -5.22
CA ARG A 59 -23.04 13.20 -5.03
C ARG A 59 -24.34 13.23 -4.22
N ARG A 60 -25.34 12.45 -4.65
CA ARG A 60 -26.65 12.39 -3.96
C ARG A 60 -26.51 11.90 -2.52
N ARG A 61 -25.63 10.93 -2.27
CA ARG A 61 -25.37 10.42 -0.91
C ARG A 61 -24.76 11.50 -0.03
N LEU A 62 -23.74 12.18 -0.51
CA LEU A 62 -23.10 13.29 0.23
C LEU A 62 -24.08 14.43 0.49
N LEU A 63 -24.82 14.87 -0.51
CA LEU A 63 -25.83 15.93 -0.36
C LEU A 63 -26.91 15.55 0.67
N HIS A 64 -27.37 14.30 0.65
CA HIS A 64 -28.33 13.80 1.63
C HIS A 64 -27.79 13.89 3.07
N GLU A 65 -26.54 13.45 3.31
CA GLU A 65 -25.92 13.51 4.64
C GLU A 65 -25.65 14.96 5.07
N LEU A 66 -25.19 15.81 4.16
CA LEU A 66 -24.99 17.25 4.42
C LEU A 66 -26.31 17.93 4.78
N LYS A 67 -27.38 17.71 4.05
CA LYS A 67 -28.71 18.26 4.33
C LYS A 67 -29.23 17.83 5.69
N LYS A 68 -29.00 16.58 6.07
CA LYS A 68 -29.38 16.06 7.40
C LYS A 68 -28.52 16.65 8.51
N GLY A 69 -27.22 16.78 8.29
CA GLY A 69 -26.28 17.28 9.31
C GLY A 69 -26.28 18.80 9.50
N PHE A 70 -26.77 19.55 8.49
CA PHE A 70 -26.75 21.02 8.44
C PHE A 70 -28.10 21.59 8.01
N SER A 71 -29.19 21.03 8.54
CA SER A 71 -30.55 21.43 8.22
C SER A 71 -30.89 22.89 8.61
N ASP A 72 -30.06 23.52 9.41
CA ASP A 72 -30.13 24.91 9.85
C ASP A 72 -29.35 25.88 8.94
N VAL A 73 -28.71 25.40 7.88
CA VAL A 73 -28.04 26.23 6.86
C VAL A 73 -28.96 26.42 5.68
N ASP A 74 -29.19 27.66 5.28
CA ASP A 74 -29.94 28.00 4.08
C ASP A 74 -29.02 28.00 2.87
N CYS A 75 -29.02 26.88 2.11
CA CYS A 75 -28.23 26.75 0.88
C CYS A 75 -29.08 27.12 -0.33
N PHE A 76 -28.52 27.95 -1.20
CA PHE A 76 -29.17 28.43 -2.43
C PHE A 76 -29.50 27.27 -3.39
N ASP A 77 -28.57 26.33 -3.55
CA ASP A 77 -28.72 25.20 -4.46
C ASP A 77 -28.27 23.89 -3.79
N TRP A 78 -29.22 23.13 -3.27
CA TRP A 78 -28.98 21.84 -2.63
C TRP A 78 -28.63 20.71 -3.61
N ASP A 79 -28.63 20.94 -4.91
CA ASP A 79 -28.27 19.95 -5.91
C ASP A 79 -26.80 20.07 -6.34
N ASN A 80 -26.11 21.16 -5.97
CA ASN A 80 -24.71 21.40 -6.26
C ASN A 80 -23.82 21.15 -5.04
N LEU A 81 -23.09 20.04 -5.05
CA LEU A 81 -22.27 19.59 -3.90
C LEU A 81 -21.21 20.64 -3.47
N GLN A 82 -20.50 21.26 -4.43
CA GLN A 82 -19.46 22.24 -4.14
C GLN A 82 -20.04 23.52 -3.56
N SER A 83 -21.19 23.99 -4.09
CA SER A 83 -21.92 25.16 -3.55
C SER A 83 -22.35 24.90 -2.11
N VAL A 84 -22.99 23.76 -1.86
CA VAL A 84 -23.44 23.37 -0.51
C VAL A 84 -22.30 23.33 0.50
N LEU A 85 -21.15 22.69 0.14
CA LEU A 85 -19.98 22.64 1.00
C LEU A 85 -19.41 24.05 1.30
N GLY A 86 -19.36 24.91 0.28
CA GLY A 86 -18.89 26.29 0.40
C GLY A 86 -19.82 27.13 1.28
N GLU A 87 -21.13 27.00 1.14
CA GLU A 87 -22.14 27.74 1.91
C GLU A 87 -22.16 27.27 3.38
N ILE A 88 -22.08 25.96 3.64
CA ILE A 88 -21.95 25.43 4.99
C ILE A 88 -20.66 25.96 5.67
N TYR A 89 -19.52 25.96 4.93
CA TYR A 89 -18.28 26.51 5.45
C TYR A 89 -18.40 28.01 5.74
N THR A 90 -19.06 28.75 4.88
CA THR A 90 -19.26 30.20 5.06
C THR A 90 -20.10 30.51 6.28
N ASP A 91 -21.15 29.72 6.53
CA ASP A 91 -22.06 29.87 7.67
C ASP A 91 -21.40 29.40 8.99
N LYS A 92 -20.88 28.18 9.01
CA LYS A 92 -20.37 27.55 10.24
C LYS A 92 -18.92 27.90 10.57
N ARG A 93 -18.14 28.37 9.62
CA ARG A 93 -16.69 28.66 9.75
C ARG A 93 -15.86 27.45 10.20
N ILE A 94 -16.36 26.24 9.95
CA ILE A 94 -15.68 24.99 10.27
C ILE A 94 -15.42 24.26 8.96
N ALA A 95 -14.14 24.11 8.64
CA ALA A 95 -13.72 23.48 7.39
C ALA A 95 -13.91 21.94 7.40
N PHE A 96 -13.82 21.37 6.22
CA PHE A 96 -13.97 19.93 6.00
C PHE A 96 -12.60 19.25 5.88
N ILE A 97 -12.52 18.04 6.42
CA ILE A 97 -11.46 17.08 6.15
C ILE A 97 -12.06 15.94 5.34
N PHE A 98 -11.47 15.67 4.19
CA PHE A 98 -11.84 14.55 3.34
C PHE A 98 -10.86 13.40 3.57
N ILE A 99 -11.40 12.22 3.92
CA ILE A 99 -10.66 10.96 4.03
C ILE A 99 -11.23 10.06 2.95
N ILE A 100 -10.43 9.77 1.92
CA ILE A 100 -10.87 9.00 0.75
C ILE A 100 -10.02 7.73 0.70
N ASP A 101 -10.65 6.61 1.01
CA ASP A 101 -10.01 5.30 1.01
C ASP A 101 -10.25 4.59 -0.33
N GLU A 102 -9.29 3.75 -0.75
CA GLU A 102 -9.30 3.02 -2.01
C GLU A 102 -9.53 3.93 -3.23
N TRP A 103 -8.91 5.15 -3.20
CA TRP A 103 -9.11 6.15 -4.25
C TRP A 103 -8.78 5.62 -5.65
N ASP A 104 -7.87 4.66 -5.76
CA ASP A 104 -7.35 4.10 -7.00
C ASP A 104 -8.14 2.90 -7.54
N CYS A 105 -9.22 2.48 -6.88
CA CYS A 105 -10.03 1.32 -7.29
C CYS A 105 -10.52 1.42 -8.74
N ILE A 106 -10.84 2.63 -9.22
CA ILE A 106 -11.25 2.88 -10.60
C ILE A 106 -10.15 2.46 -11.60
N PHE A 107 -8.89 2.76 -11.28
CA PHE A 107 -7.74 2.41 -12.15
C PHE A 107 -7.43 0.93 -12.13
N ARG A 108 -7.78 0.23 -11.06
CA ARG A 108 -7.61 -1.23 -10.94
C ARG A 108 -8.73 -2.00 -11.64
N ILE A 109 -9.96 -1.54 -11.55
CA ILE A 109 -11.14 -2.24 -12.07
C ILE A 109 -11.46 -1.80 -13.51
N HIS A 110 -11.52 -0.49 -13.76
CA HIS A 110 -11.76 0.10 -15.09
C HIS A 110 -10.47 0.49 -15.79
N LYS A 111 -9.47 -0.40 -15.76
CA LYS A 111 -8.11 -0.11 -16.25
C LYS A 111 -8.03 0.28 -17.73
N ASN A 112 -8.97 -0.14 -18.57
CA ASN A 112 -9.01 0.16 -20.00
C ASN A 112 -10.02 1.27 -20.37
N ASP A 113 -10.75 1.84 -19.41
CA ASP A 113 -11.76 2.87 -19.62
C ASP A 113 -11.19 4.26 -19.25
N SER A 114 -10.51 4.89 -20.23
CA SER A 114 -9.90 6.20 -20.03
C SER A 114 -10.91 7.32 -19.81
N ASP A 115 -12.14 7.21 -20.36
CA ASP A 115 -13.22 8.18 -20.16
C ASP A 115 -13.71 8.15 -18.71
N ALA A 116 -13.98 6.95 -18.19
CA ALA A 116 -14.33 6.76 -16.78
C ALA A 116 -13.27 7.29 -15.83
N GLN A 117 -11.99 6.98 -16.10
CA GLN A 117 -10.87 7.48 -15.30
C GLN A 117 -10.76 9.01 -15.33
N THR A 118 -10.96 9.63 -16.48
CA THR A 118 -10.93 11.09 -16.64
C THR A 118 -12.08 11.75 -15.87
N LYS A 119 -13.31 11.28 -16.03
CA LYS A 119 -14.48 11.77 -15.29
C LYS A 119 -14.28 11.70 -13.77
N TYR A 120 -13.71 10.61 -13.30
CA TYR A 120 -13.41 10.42 -11.88
C TYR A 120 -12.35 11.42 -11.37
N LEU A 121 -11.26 11.59 -12.09
CA LEU A 121 -10.23 12.56 -11.74
C LEU A 121 -10.74 14.00 -11.77
N ASP A 122 -11.58 14.34 -12.74
CA ASP A 122 -12.23 15.65 -12.82
C ASP A 122 -13.18 15.89 -11.64
N PHE A 123 -13.92 14.86 -11.23
CA PHE A 123 -14.75 14.94 -10.03
C PHE A 123 -13.92 15.24 -8.77
N LEU A 124 -12.83 14.49 -8.53
CA LEU A 124 -11.94 14.71 -7.37
C LEU A 124 -11.30 16.10 -7.43
N ARG A 125 -10.84 16.52 -8.61
CA ARG A 125 -10.26 17.85 -8.79
C ARG A 125 -11.24 18.95 -8.44
N ASN A 126 -12.46 18.87 -8.96
CA ASN A 126 -13.50 19.88 -8.72
C ASN A 126 -13.95 19.90 -7.26
N LEU A 127 -13.96 18.75 -6.58
CA LEU A 127 -14.32 18.64 -5.18
C LEU A 127 -13.27 19.23 -4.24
N LEU A 128 -11.98 19.09 -4.58
CA LEU A 128 -10.90 19.31 -3.61
C LEU A 128 -9.96 20.47 -3.96
N LYS A 129 -9.73 20.74 -5.27
CA LYS A 129 -8.71 21.70 -5.66
C LYS A 129 -9.18 23.14 -5.49
N ASP A 130 -8.35 23.94 -4.82
CA ASP A 130 -8.55 25.38 -4.61
C ASP A 130 -9.89 25.72 -3.90
N GLN A 131 -10.42 24.78 -3.10
CA GLN A 131 -11.67 24.95 -2.39
C GLN A 131 -11.44 25.48 -0.97
N SER A 132 -12.06 26.61 -0.62
CA SER A 132 -11.91 27.25 0.69
C SER A 132 -12.45 26.42 1.85
N TYR A 133 -13.36 25.51 1.59
CA TYR A 133 -13.93 24.61 2.60
C TYR A 133 -13.02 23.41 2.94
N VAL A 134 -11.95 23.16 2.18
CA VAL A 134 -11.04 22.03 2.42
C VAL A 134 -9.92 22.44 3.36
N ALA A 135 -9.86 21.83 4.55
CA ALA A 135 -8.74 21.97 5.47
C ALA A 135 -7.65 20.93 5.17
N LEU A 136 -8.06 19.69 4.82
CA LEU A 136 -7.18 18.58 4.49
C LEU A 136 -7.93 17.61 3.59
N ALA A 137 -7.24 17.05 2.60
CA ALA A 137 -7.69 15.86 1.90
C ALA A 137 -6.61 14.78 2.04
N TYR A 138 -7.00 13.63 2.59
CA TYR A 138 -6.13 12.46 2.80
C TYR A 138 -6.69 11.29 1.98
N MET A 139 -5.90 10.81 1.04
CA MET A 139 -6.30 9.69 0.18
C MET A 139 -5.37 8.51 0.42
N THR A 140 -5.96 7.31 0.49
CA THR A 140 -5.24 6.03 0.58
C THR A 140 -5.59 5.15 -0.61
N GLY A 141 -4.62 4.37 -1.05
CA GLY A 141 -4.76 3.44 -2.16
C GLY A 141 -3.47 2.65 -2.36
N ILE A 142 -3.50 1.67 -3.24
CA ILE A 142 -2.36 0.80 -3.55
C ILE A 142 -1.47 1.46 -4.61
N LEU A 143 -2.08 2.03 -5.65
CA LEU A 143 -1.34 2.61 -6.77
C LEU A 143 -0.99 4.09 -6.51
N PRO A 144 0.24 4.51 -6.86
CA PRO A 144 0.57 5.93 -6.86
C PRO A 144 -0.30 6.72 -7.84
N ILE A 145 -0.33 8.05 -7.67
CA ILE A 145 -1.10 8.92 -8.55
C ILE A 145 -0.57 8.82 -9.97
N LYS A 146 -1.45 8.41 -10.91
CA LYS A 146 -1.10 8.32 -12.32
C LYS A 146 -0.79 9.70 -12.90
N LYS A 147 0.36 9.79 -13.57
CA LYS A 147 0.74 10.98 -14.34
C LYS A 147 0.06 10.92 -15.71
N TYR A 148 -1.16 11.43 -15.83
CA TYR A 148 -1.86 11.53 -17.10
C TYR A 148 -1.48 12.83 -17.83
N GLY A 149 -0.97 12.70 -19.06
CA GLY A 149 -0.79 13.79 -20.01
C GLY A 149 0.02 14.97 -19.46
N GLU A 150 -0.13 16.13 -20.11
CA GLU A 150 0.55 17.37 -19.73
C GLU A 150 0.01 18.02 -18.43
N HIS A 151 -1.15 17.55 -17.93
CA HIS A 151 -1.77 18.07 -16.71
C HIS A 151 -2.13 16.95 -15.76
N SER A 152 -1.33 16.78 -14.70
CA SER A 152 -1.72 15.92 -13.56
C SER A 152 -3.00 16.47 -12.92
N ALA A 153 -4.11 15.76 -13.04
CA ALA A 153 -5.39 16.18 -12.50
C ALA A 153 -5.36 16.39 -10.98
N LEU A 154 -4.50 15.68 -10.29
CA LEU A 154 -4.36 15.69 -8.82
C LEU A 154 -3.00 16.26 -8.35
N ASN A 155 -2.47 17.27 -9.06
CA ASN A 155 -1.19 17.90 -8.71
C ASN A 155 -1.18 18.69 -7.38
N MET A 156 -2.34 18.84 -6.74
CA MET A 156 -2.48 19.45 -5.42
C MET A 156 -2.09 18.51 -4.28
N PHE A 157 -1.92 17.22 -4.54
CA PHE A 157 -1.51 16.25 -3.51
C PHE A 157 0.00 16.09 -3.40
N THR A 158 0.47 15.93 -2.18
CA THR A 158 1.80 15.40 -1.89
C THR A 158 1.72 13.88 -1.87
N GLU A 159 2.32 13.24 -2.88
CA GLU A 159 2.37 11.79 -2.95
C GLU A 159 3.40 11.21 -1.98
N VAL A 160 2.97 10.19 -1.24
CA VAL A 160 3.79 9.34 -0.38
C VAL A 160 3.63 7.91 -0.87
N SER A 161 4.73 7.25 -1.20
CA SER A 161 4.69 5.90 -1.78
C SER A 161 5.83 5.02 -1.26
N MET A 162 5.75 3.71 -1.54
CA MET A 162 6.79 2.75 -1.15
C MET A 162 8.16 3.08 -1.77
N THR A 163 8.19 3.72 -2.95
CA THR A 163 9.44 4.17 -3.59
C THR A 163 9.90 5.55 -3.14
N ASN A 164 9.01 6.35 -2.54
CA ASN A 164 9.31 7.69 -2.00
C ASN A 164 8.44 8.02 -0.79
N PRO A 165 8.77 7.49 0.41
CA PRO A 165 7.98 7.67 1.63
C PRO A 165 8.11 9.07 2.26
N ARG A 166 8.95 9.94 1.69
CA ARG A 166 9.26 11.29 2.21
C ARG A 166 9.65 11.24 3.69
N GLU A 167 9.03 12.09 4.52
CA GLU A 167 9.19 12.15 5.99
C GLU A 167 8.19 11.26 6.75
N TYR A 168 7.37 10.46 6.05
CA TYR A 168 6.28 9.69 6.67
C TYR A 168 6.61 8.20 6.84
N ALA A 169 7.83 7.78 6.60
CA ALA A 169 8.25 6.38 6.68
C ALA A 169 7.88 5.71 8.02
N GLU A 170 8.08 6.40 9.15
CA GLU A 170 7.80 5.89 10.50
C GLU A 170 6.30 5.72 10.80
N TYR A 171 5.42 6.24 9.93
CA TYR A 171 3.97 6.24 10.17
C TYR A 171 3.21 5.26 9.28
N THR A 172 3.90 4.50 8.43
CA THR A 172 3.28 3.61 7.44
C THR A 172 3.40 2.12 7.76
N GLY A 173 3.94 1.79 8.93
CA GLY A 173 4.10 0.44 9.44
C GLY A 173 4.51 0.47 10.90
N PHE A 174 4.85 -0.68 11.50
CA PHE A 174 5.52 -0.68 12.79
C PHE A 174 7.02 -0.48 12.62
N THR A 175 7.60 0.34 13.48
CA THR A 175 9.06 0.47 13.61
C THR A 175 9.65 -0.70 14.38
N GLU A 176 10.97 -0.92 14.25
CA GLU A 176 11.67 -1.98 14.99
C GLU A 176 11.47 -1.87 16.51
N ASP A 177 11.52 -0.66 17.08
CA ASP A 177 11.34 -0.45 18.52
C ASP A 177 9.91 -0.76 18.98
N GLU A 178 8.92 -0.46 18.16
CA GLU A 178 7.53 -0.82 18.44
C GLU A 178 7.33 -2.33 18.43
N VAL A 179 7.94 -3.03 17.46
CA VAL A 179 7.87 -4.51 17.39
C VAL A 179 8.61 -5.16 18.55
N LYS A 180 9.78 -4.65 18.98
CA LYS A 180 10.46 -5.12 20.19
C LYS A 180 9.57 -5.02 21.42
N GLY A 181 8.92 -3.87 21.62
CA GLY A 181 7.97 -3.69 22.73
C GLY A 181 6.75 -4.63 22.66
N LEU A 182 6.26 -4.92 21.44
CA LEU A 182 5.20 -5.93 21.25
C LEU A 182 5.69 -7.34 21.56
N CYS A 183 6.89 -7.72 21.11
CA CYS A 183 7.49 -9.01 21.42
C CYS A 183 7.64 -9.23 22.93
N GLU A 184 8.11 -8.23 23.67
CA GLU A 184 8.18 -8.28 25.14
C GLU A 184 6.80 -8.44 25.76
N LYS A 185 5.82 -7.64 25.32
CA LYS A 185 4.45 -7.67 25.84
C LYS A 185 3.74 -9.00 25.61
N TYR A 186 3.94 -9.62 24.45
CA TYR A 186 3.27 -10.87 24.06
C TYR A 186 4.15 -12.12 24.25
N ASN A 187 5.35 -11.95 24.80
CA ASN A 187 6.34 -13.01 25.01
C ASN A 187 6.66 -13.81 23.72
N MET A 188 6.94 -13.06 22.64
CA MET A 188 7.32 -13.59 21.33
C MET A 188 8.81 -13.38 21.06
N PRO A 189 9.50 -14.32 20.38
CA PRO A 189 10.93 -14.15 20.05
C PRO A 189 11.12 -13.08 18.99
N PHE A 190 11.91 -12.04 19.31
CA PHE A 190 12.12 -10.90 18.41
C PHE A 190 12.85 -11.29 17.13
N ASP A 191 13.90 -12.11 17.21
CA ASP A 191 14.71 -12.48 16.03
C ASP A 191 13.87 -13.26 15.01
N GLU A 192 12.96 -14.09 15.46
CA GLU A 192 12.04 -14.81 14.59
C GLU A 192 10.96 -13.90 14.01
N THR A 193 10.40 -13.00 14.81
CA THR A 193 9.47 -11.97 14.35
C THR A 193 10.14 -11.10 13.28
N LYS A 194 11.39 -10.74 13.47
CA LYS A 194 12.20 -9.97 12.51
C LYS A 194 12.36 -10.75 11.19
N ARG A 195 12.76 -12.01 11.25
CA ARG A 195 12.93 -12.86 10.07
C ARG A 195 11.65 -12.98 9.25
N TRP A 196 10.49 -13.08 9.91
CA TRP A 196 9.21 -13.29 9.26
C TRP A 196 8.57 -12.00 8.70
N TYR A 197 8.71 -10.86 9.36
CA TYR A 197 7.88 -9.69 9.08
C TYR A 197 8.62 -8.36 8.88
N ASP A 198 9.95 -8.31 9.05
CA ASP A 198 10.78 -7.14 8.78
C ASP A 198 11.08 -7.01 7.26
N GLY A 199 11.90 -6.06 6.92
CA GLY A 199 12.61 -5.98 5.64
C GLY A 199 12.07 -4.94 4.68
N TYR A 200 10.98 -4.24 4.99
CA TYR A 200 10.58 -3.09 4.21
C TYR A 200 11.48 -1.90 4.55
N ASN A 201 12.28 -1.50 3.57
CA ASN A 201 13.19 -0.36 3.71
C ASN A 201 12.56 0.90 3.15
N LEU A 202 12.02 1.72 4.02
CA LEU A 202 11.43 3.00 3.65
C LEU A 202 12.45 4.12 3.85
N LYS A 203 13.33 4.32 2.86
CA LYS A 203 14.38 5.37 2.86
C LYS A 203 15.35 5.26 4.05
N GLY A 204 15.74 4.03 4.38
CA GLY A 204 16.64 3.72 5.48
C GLY A 204 15.96 3.39 6.80
N ILE A 205 14.63 3.53 6.88
CA ILE A 205 13.85 3.13 8.05
C ILE A 205 13.27 1.74 7.80
N ALA A 206 13.61 0.78 8.68
CA ALA A 206 13.03 -0.55 8.67
C ALA A 206 11.61 -0.50 9.21
N THR A 207 10.67 -1.05 8.45
CA THR A 207 9.26 -1.13 8.84
C THR A 207 8.73 -2.55 8.67
N TYR A 208 7.78 -2.90 9.53
CA TYR A 208 7.12 -4.21 9.59
C TYR A 208 5.67 -4.08 9.15
N ASN A 209 5.14 -5.14 8.50
CA ASN A 209 3.73 -5.20 8.16
C ASN A 209 2.87 -5.26 9.43
N PRO A 210 1.99 -4.26 9.68
CA PRO A 210 1.20 -4.23 10.91
C PRO A 210 0.25 -5.40 11.05
N ARG A 211 -0.36 -5.88 9.95
CA ARG A 211 -1.30 -7.01 9.96
C ARG A 211 -0.59 -8.28 10.41
N SER A 212 0.54 -8.61 9.78
CA SER A 212 1.29 -9.84 10.06
C SER A 212 1.83 -9.84 11.49
N VAL A 213 2.37 -8.72 11.96
CA VAL A 213 2.82 -8.57 13.35
C VAL A 213 1.68 -8.76 14.33
N VAL A 214 0.53 -8.11 14.12
CA VAL A 214 -0.63 -8.24 15.03
C VAL A 214 -1.17 -9.65 15.05
N MET A 215 -1.31 -10.31 13.91
CA MET A 215 -1.81 -11.68 13.82
C MET A 215 -0.85 -12.65 14.52
N SER A 216 0.45 -12.55 14.27
CA SER A 216 1.47 -13.35 14.95
C SER A 216 1.45 -13.15 16.47
N MET A 217 1.39 -11.91 16.95
CA MET A 217 1.32 -11.61 18.38
C MET A 217 0.06 -12.18 19.06
N THR A 218 -1.07 -12.18 18.35
CA THR A 218 -2.34 -12.68 18.90
C THR A 218 -2.48 -14.20 18.77
N GLY A 219 -1.91 -14.80 17.72
CA GLY A 219 -1.90 -16.24 17.49
C GLY A 219 -0.80 -16.98 18.26
N HIS A 220 0.26 -16.25 18.69
CA HIS A 220 1.49 -16.81 19.26
C HIS A 220 2.20 -17.81 18.32
N ASP A 221 2.17 -17.53 17.02
CA ASP A 221 2.78 -18.34 15.96
C ASP A 221 3.37 -17.47 14.83
N PHE A 222 4.06 -18.12 13.90
CA PHE A 222 4.64 -17.48 12.71
C PHE A 222 4.09 -18.16 11.47
N ASP A 223 3.37 -17.41 10.66
CA ASP A 223 2.76 -17.89 9.42
C ASP A 223 2.64 -16.75 8.40
N SER A 224 2.20 -17.08 7.20
CA SER A 224 1.89 -16.12 6.15
C SER A 224 0.49 -15.55 6.36
N TYR A 225 0.40 -14.38 6.98
CA TYR A 225 -0.85 -13.70 7.29
C TYR A 225 -1.27 -12.68 6.25
N TRP A 226 -0.30 -12.06 5.57
CA TRP A 226 -0.57 -11.02 4.60
C TRP A 226 -1.11 -11.59 3.29
N THR A 227 -0.60 -12.73 2.88
CA THR A 227 -0.84 -13.35 1.58
C THR A 227 -2.17 -14.12 1.51
N SER A 228 -2.80 -14.41 2.64
CA SER A 228 -4.16 -14.98 2.68
C SER A 228 -5.25 -14.04 2.14
N THR A 229 -4.86 -12.85 1.64
CA THR A 229 -5.75 -11.90 0.98
C THR A 229 -5.60 -11.99 -0.55
N GLU A 230 -6.59 -11.55 -1.32
CA GLU A 230 -6.75 -11.66 -2.80
C GLU A 230 -5.53 -11.27 -3.68
N THR A 231 -4.44 -10.82 -3.08
CA THR A 231 -3.23 -10.34 -3.77
C THR A 231 -2.37 -11.45 -4.40
N TYR A 232 -2.53 -12.71 -4.00
CA TYR A 232 -1.75 -13.85 -4.50
C TYR A 232 -1.86 -14.04 -6.03
N GLU A 233 -3.07 -13.95 -6.58
CA GLU A 233 -3.27 -14.09 -8.03
C GLU A 233 -2.53 -13.02 -8.85
N ALA A 234 -2.36 -11.83 -8.27
CA ALA A 234 -1.66 -10.74 -8.93
C ALA A 234 -0.17 -11.05 -9.15
N LEU A 235 0.53 -11.60 -8.13
CA LEU A 235 1.95 -11.94 -8.24
C LEU A 235 2.19 -12.94 -9.37
N LYS A 236 1.40 -14.02 -9.43
CA LYS A 236 1.49 -15.05 -10.47
C LYS A 236 1.32 -14.46 -11.87
N VAL A 237 0.28 -13.65 -12.09
CA VAL A 237 0.03 -13.01 -13.39
C VAL A 237 1.22 -12.18 -13.86
N TYR A 238 1.87 -11.42 -12.97
CA TYR A 238 3.01 -10.58 -13.34
C TYR A 238 4.27 -11.40 -13.60
N ILE A 239 4.52 -12.44 -12.80
CA ILE A 239 5.68 -13.32 -12.99
C ILE A 239 5.57 -14.11 -14.31
N ASP A 240 4.38 -14.55 -14.70
CA ASP A 240 4.14 -15.32 -15.91
C ASP A 240 4.26 -14.49 -17.20
N MET A 241 4.25 -13.17 -17.14
CA MET A 241 4.44 -12.30 -18.32
C MET A 241 5.80 -12.48 -19.02
N ASN A 242 6.80 -12.98 -18.33
CA ASN A 242 8.14 -13.40 -18.80
C ASN A 242 8.73 -12.60 -19.97
N PHE A 243 8.80 -11.28 -19.83
CA PHE A 243 9.52 -10.43 -20.77
C PHE A 243 10.75 -9.79 -20.11
N ASP A 244 11.70 -9.34 -20.92
CA ASP A 244 12.90 -8.61 -20.48
C ASP A 244 13.74 -9.33 -19.40
N GLY A 245 13.84 -10.69 -19.52
CA GLY A 245 14.59 -11.51 -18.57
C GLY A 245 13.97 -11.58 -17.16
N LEU A 246 12.68 -11.37 -17.05
CA LEU A 246 11.96 -11.33 -15.76
C LEU A 246 12.15 -12.63 -14.96
N LYS A 247 12.07 -13.80 -15.60
CA LYS A 247 12.26 -15.10 -14.93
C LYS A 247 13.63 -15.24 -14.29
N ASP A 248 14.69 -14.87 -14.99
CA ASP A 248 16.05 -14.87 -14.44
C ASP A 248 16.16 -13.95 -13.22
N LYS A 249 15.64 -12.72 -13.34
CA LYS A 249 15.66 -11.75 -12.25
C LYS A 249 14.85 -12.23 -11.04
N VAL A 250 13.69 -12.86 -11.25
CA VAL A 250 12.87 -13.43 -10.15
C VAL A 250 13.61 -14.59 -9.47
N THR A 251 14.25 -15.46 -10.24
CA THR A 251 15.08 -16.56 -9.67
C THR A 251 16.19 -16.01 -8.78
N ARG A 252 16.87 -14.96 -9.22
CA ARG A 252 17.91 -14.28 -8.44
C ARG A 252 17.36 -13.60 -7.18
N LEU A 253 16.15 -13.01 -7.25
CA LEU A 253 15.46 -12.46 -6.07
C LEU A 253 15.17 -13.55 -5.03
N VAL A 254 14.67 -14.70 -5.46
CA VAL A 254 14.40 -15.85 -4.57
C VAL A 254 15.69 -16.41 -3.97
N ALA A 255 16.81 -16.36 -4.72
CA ALA A 255 18.14 -16.69 -4.22
C ALA A 255 18.73 -15.61 -3.27
N GLY A 256 17.97 -14.56 -2.93
CA GLY A 256 18.38 -13.51 -1.99
C GLY A 256 19.21 -12.37 -2.60
N GLU A 257 19.32 -12.32 -3.94
CA GLU A 257 20.03 -11.22 -4.60
C GLU A 257 19.21 -9.92 -4.62
N LYS A 258 19.93 -8.80 -4.66
CA LYS A 258 19.35 -7.47 -4.87
C LYS A 258 19.44 -7.09 -6.34
N ILE A 259 18.30 -6.77 -6.95
CA ILE A 259 18.20 -6.44 -8.38
C ILE A 259 18.07 -4.93 -8.56
N PRO A 260 18.94 -4.29 -9.35
CA PRO A 260 18.80 -2.86 -9.66
C PRO A 260 17.62 -2.63 -10.60
N ILE A 261 16.83 -1.58 -10.32
CA ILE A 261 15.68 -1.15 -11.14
C ILE A 261 15.66 0.36 -11.36
N ASN A 262 14.95 0.80 -12.38
CA ASN A 262 14.66 2.20 -12.61
C ASN A 262 13.15 2.49 -12.46
N PRO A 263 12.67 2.86 -11.27
CA PRO A 263 11.24 3.11 -11.03
C PRO A 263 10.72 4.40 -11.66
N THR A 264 11.60 5.27 -12.19
CA THR A 264 11.20 6.60 -12.68
C THR A 264 10.38 6.57 -13.95
N LYS A 265 10.46 5.48 -14.72
CA LYS A 265 9.71 5.28 -15.97
C LYS A 265 8.33 4.67 -15.75
N PHE A 266 8.06 4.13 -14.57
CA PHE A 266 6.77 3.54 -14.23
C PHE A 266 5.67 4.61 -14.26
N GLN A 267 4.66 4.39 -15.09
CA GLN A 267 3.58 5.37 -15.32
C GLN A 267 2.36 5.12 -14.43
N ASN A 268 2.45 4.21 -13.47
CA ASN A 268 1.35 3.81 -12.60
C ASN A 268 0.13 3.27 -13.38
N ASP A 269 0.40 2.61 -14.49
CA ASP A 269 -0.59 2.06 -15.40
C ASP A 269 -0.42 0.54 -15.49
N MET A 270 -1.38 -0.20 -14.96
CA MET A 270 -1.37 -1.67 -15.02
C MET A 270 -1.52 -2.22 -16.45
N THR A 271 -1.89 -1.37 -17.41
CA THR A 271 -2.09 -1.77 -18.83
C THR A 271 -0.87 -1.53 -19.71
N THR A 272 0.11 -0.74 -19.25
CA THR A 272 1.27 -0.33 -20.04
C THR A 272 2.60 -0.84 -19.48
N LEU A 273 2.59 -1.98 -18.79
CA LEU A 273 3.81 -2.64 -18.33
C LEU A 273 4.65 -3.07 -19.56
N ARG A 274 5.88 -2.55 -19.69
CA ARG A 274 6.74 -2.73 -20.86
C ARG A 274 8.10 -3.33 -20.55
N SER A 275 8.48 -3.35 -19.28
CA SER A 275 9.79 -3.79 -18.83
C SER A 275 9.71 -4.54 -17.51
N ALA A 276 10.75 -5.34 -17.19
CA ALA A 276 10.88 -5.95 -15.88
C ALA A 276 10.92 -4.89 -14.76
N ASP A 277 11.49 -3.70 -15.03
CA ASP A 277 11.52 -2.58 -14.08
C ASP A 277 10.11 -2.07 -13.73
N ASP A 278 9.18 -2.05 -14.69
CA ASP A 278 7.79 -1.67 -14.45
C ASP A 278 7.11 -2.68 -13.52
N ILE A 279 7.32 -3.99 -13.77
CA ILE A 279 6.76 -5.06 -12.93
C ILE A 279 7.35 -4.99 -11.53
N PHE A 280 8.66 -4.89 -11.38
CA PHE A 280 9.27 -4.81 -10.06
C PHE A 280 8.85 -3.55 -9.30
N THR A 281 8.69 -2.42 -9.99
CA THR A 281 8.16 -1.20 -9.37
C THR A 281 6.72 -1.41 -8.89
N LEU A 282 5.88 -2.05 -9.70
CA LEU A 282 4.52 -2.41 -9.29
C LEU A 282 4.54 -3.35 -8.08
N LEU A 283 5.39 -4.39 -8.08
CA LEU A 283 5.53 -5.32 -6.95
C LEU A 283 6.02 -4.64 -5.67
N VAL A 284 6.82 -3.57 -5.78
CA VAL A 284 7.16 -2.72 -4.63
C VAL A 284 5.92 -2.01 -4.08
N HIS A 285 5.08 -1.41 -4.94
CA HIS A 285 3.85 -0.74 -4.50
C HIS A 285 2.83 -1.71 -3.92
N LEU A 286 2.77 -2.94 -4.43
CA LEU A 286 1.94 -4.02 -3.91
C LEU A 286 2.48 -4.64 -2.61
N GLY A 287 3.71 -4.33 -2.21
CA GLY A 287 4.34 -4.84 -0.99
C GLY A 287 5.04 -6.20 -1.14
N TYR A 288 5.16 -6.77 -2.34
CA TYR A 288 5.91 -8.01 -2.57
C TYR A 288 7.43 -7.81 -2.58
N LEU A 289 7.88 -6.61 -2.91
CA LEU A 289 9.29 -6.26 -2.89
C LEU A 289 9.51 -5.03 -2.03
N THR A 290 10.68 -4.94 -1.45
CA THR A 290 11.18 -3.70 -0.84
C THR A 290 12.12 -2.99 -1.80
N PHE A 291 12.29 -1.67 -1.62
CA PHE A 291 13.09 -0.83 -2.50
C PHE A 291 14.04 0.05 -1.69
N ASP A 292 15.31 0.05 -2.04
CA ASP A 292 16.27 0.98 -1.48
C ASP A 292 16.36 2.24 -2.34
N PHE A 293 16.00 3.36 -1.75
CA PHE A 293 16.00 4.67 -2.41
C PHE A 293 17.40 5.09 -2.89
N TYR A 294 18.46 4.69 -2.20
CA TYR A 294 19.83 5.12 -2.51
C TYR A 294 20.52 4.24 -3.54
N THR A 295 20.42 2.92 -3.39
CA THR A 295 21.02 1.95 -4.31
C THR A 295 20.16 1.65 -5.52
N LYS A 296 18.88 2.01 -5.50
CA LYS A 296 17.87 1.69 -6.53
C LYS A 296 17.70 0.20 -6.75
N CYS A 297 17.91 -0.60 -5.72
CA CYS A 297 17.75 -2.04 -5.76
C CYS A 297 16.45 -2.49 -5.07
N VAL A 298 15.91 -3.61 -5.55
CA VAL A 298 14.79 -4.32 -4.93
C VAL A 298 15.23 -5.70 -4.46
N TRP A 299 14.55 -6.22 -3.43
CA TRP A 299 14.70 -7.59 -2.94
C TRP A 299 13.42 -8.04 -2.23
N ILE A 300 13.29 -9.34 -1.98
CA ILE A 300 12.20 -9.91 -1.19
C ILE A 300 12.41 -9.55 0.28
N PRO A 301 11.46 -8.89 0.95
CA PRO A 301 11.69 -8.31 2.26
C PRO A 301 11.93 -9.34 3.38
N ASN A 302 11.18 -10.43 3.40
CA ASN A 302 11.13 -11.34 4.54
C ASN A 302 10.66 -12.74 4.16
N SER A 303 10.62 -13.65 5.15
CA SER A 303 10.23 -15.05 4.95
C SER A 303 8.78 -15.22 4.54
N GLU A 304 7.86 -14.40 5.05
CA GLU A 304 6.43 -14.41 4.69
C GLU A 304 6.27 -14.22 3.18
N VAL A 305 6.88 -13.17 2.63
CA VAL A 305 6.80 -12.85 1.21
C VAL A 305 7.62 -13.83 0.35
N ALA A 306 8.78 -14.32 0.85
CA ALA A 306 9.59 -15.30 0.15
C ALA A 306 8.79 -16.60 -0.11
N GLN A 307 8.00 -17.06 0.85
CA GLN A 307 7.14 -18.24 0.68
C GLN A 307 6.15 -18.05 -0.48
N GLU A 308 5.62 -16.84 -0.66
CA GLU A 308 4.69 -16.55 -1.77
C GLU A 308 5.35 -16.59 -3.14
N PHE A 309 6.59 -16.09 -3.24
CA PHE A 309 7.34 -16.24 -4.49
C PHE A 309 7.58 -17.70 -4.81
N ILE A 310 7.93 -18.52 -3.83
CA ILE A 310 8.14 -19.95 -4.00
C ILE A 310 6.84 -20.63 -4.46
N ASN A 311 5.73 -20.41 -3.78
CA ASN A 311 4.42 -20.96 -4.13
C ASN A 311 4.00 -20.56 -5.56
N SER A 312 4.21 -19.27 -5.92
CA SER A 312 3.87 -18.76 -7.26
C SER A 312 4.72 -19.40 -8.37
N ILE A 313 5.99 -19.70 -8.09
CA ILE A 313 6.90 -20.38 -9.00
C ILE A 313 6.51 -21.87 -9.17
N GLU A 314 6.13 -22.54 -8.09
CA GLU A 314 5.64 -23.94 -8.12
C GLU A 314 4.38 -24.05 -8.98
N ASP A 315 3.38 -23.20 -8.72
CA ASP A 315 2.13 -23.18 -9.48
C ASP A 315 2.31 -22.75 -10.96
N GLY A 316 3.33 -21.94 -11.24
CA GLY A 316 3.70 -21.49 -12.59
C GLY A 316 4.42 -22.55 -13.44
N GLY A 317 4.72 -23.74 -12.87
CA GLY A 317 5.38 -24.84 -13.59
C GLY A 317 6.85 -24.58 -13.90
N TRP A 318 7.56 -23.81 -13.09
CA TRP A 318 8.99 -23.52 -13.25
C TRP A 318 9.85 -24.64 -12.64
N GLU A 319 9.65 -25.87 -13.09
CA GLU A 319 10.26 -27.08 -12.49
C GLU A 319 11.79 -27.02 -12.36
N GLU A 320 12.49 -26.39 -13.32
CA GLU A 320 13.96 -26.27 -13.29
C GLU A 320 14.41 -25.31 -12.16
N VAL A 321 13.69 -24.21 -11.97
CA VAL A 321 13.95 -23.25 -10.89
C VAL A 321 13.69 -23.88 -9.53
N MET A 322 12.59 -24.63 -9.39
CA MET A 322 12.28 -25.38 -8.17
C MET A 322 13.32 -26.44 -7.84
N LYS A 323 13.82 -27.17 -8.83
CA LYS A 323 14.93 -28.10 -8.62
C LYS A 323 16.19 -27.41 -8.10
N ALA A 324 16.51 -26.23 -8.64
CA ALA A 324 17.67 -25.44 -8.19
C ALA A 324 17.49 -24.91 -6.75
N ILE A 325 16.31 -24.36 -6.40
CA ILE A 325 15.99 -23.89 -5.04
C ILE A 325 16.09 -25.05 -4.04
N ASN A 326 15.42 -26.17 -4.31
CA ASN A 326 15.43 -27.34 -3.45
C ASN A 326 16.84 -27.97 -3.29
N ALA A 327 17.68 -27.89 -4.31
CA ALA A 327 19.07 -28.35 -4.24
C ALA A 327 19.92 -27.41 -3.35
N SER A 328 19.70 -26.09 -3.46
CA SER A 328 20.37 -25.09 -2.63
C SER A 328 19.99 -25.23 -1.16
N ASP A 329 18.72 -25.44 -0.85
CA ASP A 329 18.24 -25.63 0.53
C ASP A 329 18.81 -26.93 1.13
N LYS A 330 18.86 -28.02 0.39
CA LYS A 330 19.50 -29.27 0.84
C LYS A 330 20.99 -29.09 1.12
N LEU A 331 21.67 -28.34 0.27
CA LEU A 331 23.09 -28.03 0.48
C LEU A 331 23.31 -27.16 1.73
N LEU A 332 22.46 -26.15 1.93
CA LEU A 332 22.50 -25.29 3.12
C LEU A 332 22.25 -26.08 4.39
N GLN A 333 21.22 -26.93 4.41
CA GLN A 333 20.91 -27.79 5.57
C GLN A 333 22.05 -28.78 5.84
N ALA A 334 22.61 -29.42 4.82
CA ALA A 334 23.76 -30.31 4.98
C ALA A 334 24.98 -29.57 5.53
N THR A 335 25.20 -28.33 5.12
CA THR A 335 26.30 -27.49 5.62
C THR A 335 26.08 -27.09 7.09
N ILE A 336 24.87 -26.70 7.44
CA ILE A 336 24.51 -26.33 8.84
C ILE A 336 24.63 -27.56 9.76
N ASN A 337 24.21 -28.73 9.31
CA ASN A 337 24.24 -29.98 10.07
C ASN A 337 25.64 -30.63 10.13
N GLY A 338 26.61 -30.11 9.39
CA GLY A 338 27.98 -30.66 9.35
C GLY A 338 28.09 -31.94 8.53
N ASP A 339 27.18 -32.19 7.57
CA ASP A 339 27.18 -33.34 6.67
C ASP A 339 28.19 -33.12 5.53
N GLU A 340 29.50 -33.28 5.82
CA GLU A 340 30.60 -33.06 4.87
C GLU A 340 30.48 -33.84 3.55
N PRO A 341 30.00 -35.11 3.49
CA PRO A 341 29.92 -35.83 2.23
C PRO A 341 28.91 -35.22 1.22
N VAL A 342 27.82 -34.64 1.71
CA VAL A 342 26.75 -34.06 0.87
C VAL A 342 27.16 -32.67 0.36
N SER A 343 27.76 -31.84 1.20
CA SER A 343 28.25 -30.51 0.80
C SER A 343 29.38 -30.61 -0.24
N TYR A 344 30.31 -31.56 -0.08
CA TYR A 344 31.42 -31.77 -1.02
C TYR A 344 30.96 -32.32 -2.41
N THR A 345 29.96 -33.19 -2.43
CA THR A 345 29.42 -33.77 -3.69
C THR A 345 28.67 -32.71 -4.49
N HIS A 346 27.93 -31.79 -3.84
CA HIS A 346 27.24 -30.71 -4.54
C HIS A 346 28.16 -29.61 -5.06
N LEU A 347 29.21 -29.24 -4.33
CA LEU A 347 30.24 -28.31 -4.81
C LEU A 347 30.97 -28.83 -6.05
N ARG A 348 31.32 -30.12 -6.09
CA ARG A 348 31.96 -30.75 -7.27
C ARG A 348 31.04 -30.85 -8.50
N ALA A 349 29.75 -31.05 -8.31
CA ALA A 349 28.77 -31.07 -9.41
C ALA A 349 28.64 -29.70 -10.11
N HIS A 350 28.82 -28.60 -9.38
CA HIS A 350 28.87 -27.27 -9.96
C HIS A 350 30.16 -26.94 -10.71
N GLU A 351 31.30 -27.48 -10.28
CA GLU A 351 32.57 -27.32 -11.01
C GLU A 351 32.62 -28.08 -12.35
N THR A 352 31.91 -29.19 -12.47
CA THR A 352 31.86 -29.99 -13.72
C THR A 352 30.87 -29.48 -14.75
N CYS A 353 30.00 -28.52 -14.44
CA CYS A 353 29.12 -27.88 -15.41
C CYS A 353 29.65 -26.53 -15.96
N ALA A 354 30.89 -26.15 -15.60
CA ALA A 354 31.51 -24.90 -16.04
C ALA A 354 32.62 -25.09 -17.10
N ASP A 355 32.80 -26.31 -17.66
CA ASP A 355 33.69 -26.63 -18.81
C ASP A 355 32.93 -26.81 -20.11
#